data_5bb9ae7217d7e069d74cb3bf8e1639d7
#
_entry.id   5bb9ae7217d7e069d74cb3bf8e1639d7
#
_cell.length_a   1.000
_cell.length_b   1.000
_cell.length_c   1.000
_cell.angle_alpha   90.00
_cell.angle_beta   90.00
_cell.angle_gamma   90.00
#
_symmetry.space_group_name_H-M   'P 1'
#
loop_
_entity.id
_entity.type
_entity.pdbx_description
1 polymer ?
#
loop_
_entity_poly.entity_id
_entity_poly.type
_entity_poly.pdbx_seq_one_letter_code
_entity_poly.pdbx_strand_id
1 'polypeptide(L)'
;MKKFSVQVANKMIAPISNLRTDVPVVIYGIDLSHHNGTVDWVKIKKNSTPVSFAYIKCTHGAMLIDPKCVEHANGALGAKIKFGFYHFATLSGTNIVADATAEAKAFDAVMRIMPPCRLMPALDIETNEHHLSPMEIQLWISTFLSVMHSLGRKNIMLHSKRAFLDTHLPANHPFGNIPLWHSQYTASTTPLLPNGWNKYTIWQFSETGKVDGIGTNCDMSRSTSDFLALPG
;
A
#
# COMPACT_ATOMS: atom_id res chain seq x y z
N MET A 1 62.74 35.43 40.26
CA MET A 1 61.94 35.53 39.04
C MET A 1 61.31 34.16 38.75
N LYS A 2 60.01 34.00 39.01
CA LYS A 2 59.27 32.75 38.74
C LYS A 2 58.66 32.85 37.35
N LYS A 3 59.00 31.91 36.44
CA LYS A 3 58.42 31.80 35.12
C LYS A 3 57.07 31.08 35.24
N PHE A 4 56.00 31.74 34.86
CA PHE A 4 54.69 31.12 34.67
C PHE A 4 54.60 30.49 33.25
N SER A 5 54.43 29.21 33.14
CA SER A 5 54.10 28.54 31.88
C SER A 5 52.59 28.47 31.74
N VAL A 6 52.07 29.07 30.69
CA VAL A 6 50.68 28.98 30.31
C VAL A 6 50.50 27.70 29.48
N GLN A 7 49.79 26.67 30.03
CA GLN A 7 49.33 25.54 29.26
C GLN A 7 48.06 25.93 28.52
N VAL A 8 48.16 26.00 27.20
CA VAL A 8 46.99 26.12 26.33
C VAL A 8 46.35 24.73 26.20
N ALA A 9 45.19 24.57 26.82
CA ALA A 9 44.38 23.35 26.66
C ALA A 9 43.78 23.32 25.26
N ASN A 10 44.30 22.46 24.39
CA ASN A 10 43.66 22.10 23.12
C ASN A 10 42.36 21.35 23.42
N LYS A 11 41.25 22.05 23.40
CA LYS A 11 39.93 21.42 23.37
C LYS A 11 39.76 20.80 22.01
N MET A 12 39.91 19.49 21.91
CA MET A 12 39.48 18.70 20.72
C MET A 12 38.00 18.93 20.51
N ILE A 13 37.67 19.68 19.48
CA ILE A 13 36.30 19.74 18.95
C ILE A 13 36.09 18.40 18.28
N ALA A 14 35.26 17.55 18.89
CA ALA A 14 34.80 16.33 18.25
C ALA A 14 34.15 16.69 16.90
N PRO A 15 34.39 15.92 15.82
CA PRO A 15 33.74 16.19 14.55
C PRO A 15 32.22 16.07 14.77
N ILE A 16 31.51 17.11 14.36
CA ILE A 16 30.03 17.06 14.26
C ILE A 16 29.74 15.95 13.26
N SER A 17 29.46 14.74 13.78
CA SER A 17 28.97 13.64 13.00
C SER A 17 27.73 14.15 12.29
N ASN A 18 27.73 14.07 10.96
CA ASN A 18 26.64 14.39 10.05
C ASN A 18 25.30 13.95 10.63
N LEU A 19 24.54 14.87 11.16
CA LEU A 19 23.10 14.73 11.29
C LEU A 19 22.57 14.67 9.85
N ARG A 20 22.56 13.47 9.27
CA ARG A 20 21.68 13.17 8.14
C ARG A 20 20.27 13.43 8.67
N THR A 21 19.73 14.57 8.36
CA THR A 21 18.29 14.76 8.37
C THR A 21 17.79 13.92 7.21
N ASP A 22 17.52 12.64 7.47
CA ASP A 22 16.87 11.76 6.50
C ASP A 22 15.40 12.24 6.36
N VAL A 23 15.24 13.35 5.63
CA VAL A 23 13.90 13.76 5.20
C VAL A 23 13.43 12.66 4.25
N PRO A 24 12.32 11.98 4.56
CA PRO A 24 11.83 10.91 3.72
C PRO A 24 11.60 11.41 2.28
N VAL A 25 12.23 10.75 1.32
CA VAL A 25 12.09 11.12 -0.09
C VAL A 25 10.73 10.64 -0.58
N VAL A 26 10.00 11.50 -1.29
CA VAL A 26 8.76 11.10 -1.97
C VAL A 26 9.10 10.14 -3.10
N ILE A 27 8.41 9.02 -3.11
CA ILE A 27 8.51 7.98 -4.13
C ILE A 27 7.15 7.76 -4.80
N TYR A 28 7.19 7.32 -6.06
CA TYR A 28 6.00 7.05 -6.83
C TYR A 28 5.83 5.56 -7.09
N GLY A 29 4.58 5.14 -7.15
CA GLY A 29 4.16 3.79 -7.45
C GLY A 29 2.98 3.75 -8.40
N ILE A 30 2.68 2.56 -8.86
CA ILE A 30 1.55 2.23 -9.73
C ILE A 30 0.77 1.08 -9.14
N ASP A 31 -0.49 0.93 -9.52
CA ASP A 31 -1.18 -0.32 -9.31
C ASP A 31 -1.75 -0.86 -10.62
N LEU A 32 -1.76 -2.17 -10.72
CA LEU A 32 -1.98 -2.91 -11.95
C LEU A 32 -2.99 -4.04 -11.75
N SER A 33 -3.80 -4.25 -12.75
CA SER A 33 -4.68 -5.41 -12.89
C SER A 33 -4.72 -5.86 -14.36
N HIS A 34 -5.54 -6.84 -14.68
CA HIS A 34 -5.77 -7.27 -16.06
C HIS A 34 -6.23 -6.13 -16.99
N HIS A 35 -6.82 -5.06 -16.47
CA HIS A 35 -7.24 -3.89 -17.25
C HIS A 35 -6.08 -3.15 -17.91
N ASN A 36 -4.87 -3.28 -17.37
CA ASN A 36 -3.66 -2.67 -17.92
C ASN A 36 -3.02 -3.50 -19.05
N GLY A 37 -3.52 -4.72 -19.29
CA GLY A 37 -3.01 -5.60 -20.34
C GLY A 37 -1.56 -6.01 -20.11
N THR A 38 -0.80 -6.13 -21.18
CA THR A 38 0.63 -6.43 -21.13
C THR A 38 1.44 -5.17 -20.86
N VAL A 39 2.42 -5.27 -19.99
CA VAL A 39 3.21 -4.16 -19.46
C VAL A 39 4.67 -4.31 -19.85
N ASP A 40 5.28 -3.27 -20.42
CA ASP A 40 6.72 -3.21 -20.74
C ASP A 40 7.51 -2.67 -19.54
N TRP A 41 7.95 -3.58 -18.70
CA TRP A 41 8.69 -3.25 -17.48
C TRP A 41 10.05 -2.59 -17.71
N VAL A 42 10.64 -2.77 -18.91
CA VAL A 42 11.90 -2.11 -19.30
C VAL A 42 11.65 -0.62 -19.49
N LYS A 43 10.53 -0.25 -20.11
CA LYS A 43 10.12 1.15 -20.28
C LYS A 43 9.71 1.76 -18.94
N ILE A 44 8.92 1.06 -18.13
CA ILE A 44 8.55 1.53 -16.77
C ILE A 44 9.79 1.90 -15.96
N LYS A 45 10.82 1.06 -15.97
CA LYS A 45 12.05 1.31 -15.23
C LYS A 45 12.83 2.54 -15.72
N LYS A 46 12.65 2.92 -16.99
CA LYS A 46 13.32 4.09 -17.62
C LYS A 46 12.45 5.34 -17.60
N ASN A 47 11.26 5.29 -16.98
CA ASN A 47 10.35 6.42 -16.95
C ASN A 47 10.99 7.65 -16.30
N SER A 48 10.66 8.83 -16.81
CA SER A 48 11.18 10.12 -16.28
C SER A 48 10.75 10.35 -14.83
N THR A 49 9.56 9.89 -14.45
CA THR A 49 9.15 9.77 -13.05
C THR A 49 9.40 8.33 -12.61
N PRO A 50 10.42 8.06 -11.79
CA PRO A 50 10.78 6.70 -11.42
C PRO A 50 9.65 5.99 -10.68
N VAL A 51 9.23 4.82 -11.18
CA VAL A 51 8.31 3.93 -10.47
C VAL A 51 9.14 3.10 -9.48
N SER A 52 8.95 3.38 -8.20
CA SER A 52 9.69 2.76 -7.10
C SER A 52 9.00 1.52 -6.54
N PHE A 53 7.68 1.44 -6.69
CA PHE A 53 6.89 0.30 -6.22
C PHE A 53 5.66 0.05 -7.10
N ALA A 54 5.11 -1.17 -7.02
CA ALA A 54 3.87 -1.53 -7.69
C ALA A 54 2.96 -2.34 -6.76
N TYR A 55 1.65 -2.14 -6.87
CA TYR A 55 0.66 -3.06 -6.33
C TYR A 55 -0.01 -3.81 -7.48
N ILE A 56 -0.20 -5.12 -7.31
CA ILE A 56 -0.70 -6.00 -8.36
C ILE A 56 -1.95 -6.70 -7.86
N LYS A 57 -3.06 -6.56 -8.60
CA LYS A 57 -4.29 -7.29 -8.30
C LYS A 57 -4.00 -8.77 -8.29
N CYS A 58 -4.31 -9.42 -7.18
CA CYS A 58 -4.09 -10.84 -7.02
C CYS A 58 -5.40 -11.61 -7.15
N THR A 59 -6.40 -11.20 -6.36
CA THR A 59 -7.70 -11.85 -6.30
C THR A 59 -8.84 -10.84 -6.28
N HIS A 60 -10.03 -11.30 -6.63
CA HIS A 60 -11.27 -10.56 -6.58
C HIS A 60 -12.35 -11.50 -6.03
N GLY A 61 -12.89 -11.18 -4.85
CA GLY A 61 -13.72 -12.10 -4.12
C GLY A 61 -13.04 -13.45 -3.82
N ALA A 62 -13.80 -14.43 -3.40
CA ALA A 62 -13.28 -15.74 -3.03
C ALA A 62 -12.84 -16.60 -4.23
N MET A 63 -13.28 -16.28 -5.46
CA MET A 63 -13.23 -17.21 -6.58
C MET A 63 -12.33 -16.78 -7.75
N LEU A 64 -12.03 -15.50 -7.90
CA LEU A 64 -11.36 -15.00 -9.09
C LEU A 64 -9.89 -14.63 -8.79
N ILE A 65 -9.00 -15.17 -9.62
CA ILE A 65 -7.59 -14.75 -9.67
C ILE A 65 -7.47 -13.79 -10.85
N ASP A 66 -6.80 -12.66 -10.64
CA ASP A 66 -6.55 -11.73 -11.77
C ASP A 66 -5.67 -12.42 -12.81
N PRO A 67 -6.12 -12.51 -14.09
CA PRO A 67 -5.42 -13.27 -15.12
C PRO A 67 -4.04 -12.70 -15.48
N LYS A 68 -3.73 -11.47 -15.08
CA LYS A 68 -2.43 -10.84 -15.28
C LYS A 68 -1.55 -10.83 -14.03
N CYS A 69 -2.02 -11.37 -12.91
CA CYS A 69 -1.30 -11.36 -11.63
C CYS A 69 0.11 -11.93 -11.76
N VAL A 70 0.26 -13.13 -12.30
CA VAL A 70 1.58 -13.81 -12.46
C VAL A 70 2.48 -13.05 -13.43
N GLU A 71 1.93 -12.59 -14.56
CA GLU A 71 2.68 -11.83 -15.57
C GLU A 71 3.25 -10.55 -14.99
N HIS A 72 2.40 -9.75 -14.31
CA HIS A 72 2.82 -8.50 -13.70
C HIS A 72 3.83 -8.73 -12.56
N ALA A 73 3.60 -9.73 -11.70
CA ALA A 73 4.51 -10.04 -10.62
C ALA A 73 5.91 -10.45 -11.09
N ASN A 74 5.99 -11.33 -12.10
CA ASN A 74 7.26 -11.72 -12.72
C ASN A 74 7.96 -10.53 -13.40
N GLY A 75 7.20 -9.66 -14.05
CA GLY A 75 7.73 -8.46 -14.69
C GLY A 75 8.30 -7.47 -13.67
N ALA A 76 7.58 -7.19 -12.58
CA ALA A 76 8.06 -6.33 -11.50
C ALA A 76 9.34 -6.91 -10.85
N LEU A 77 9.35 -8.23 -10.59
CA LEU A 77 10.51 -8.94 -10.05
C LEU A 77 11.72 -8.81 -10.97
N GLY A 78 11.54 -9.07 -12.28
CA GLY A 78 12.59 -8.95 -13.30
C GLY A 78 13.12 -7.51 -13.44
N ALA A 79 12.26 -6.52 -13.33
CA ALA A 79 12.62 -5.11 -13.33
C ALA A 79 13.27 -4.65 -12.02
N LYS A 80 13.27 -5.47 -10.96
CA LYS A 80 13.70 -5.14 -9.60
C LYS A 80 12.90 -3.99 -8.98
N ILE A 81 11.62 -3.87 -9.34
CA ILE A 81 10.67 -2.97 -8.71
C ILE A 81 10.04 -3.72 -7.53
N LYS A 82 10.04 -3.11 -6.34
CA LYS A 82 9.39 -3.70 -5.18
C LYS A 82 7.88 -3.75 -5.42
N PHE A 83 7.24 -4.87 -5.10
CA PHE A 83 5.81 -4.98 -5.31
C PHE A 83 5.12 -5.69 -4.14
N GLY A 84 3.81 -5.45 -4.03
CA GLY A 84 2.87 -6.12 -3.17
C GLY A 84 1.65 -6.58 -3.97
N PHE A 85 0.82 -7.40 -3.34
CA PHE A 85 -0.44 -7.84 -3.90
C PHE A 85 -1.62 -7.14 -3.22
N TYR A 86 -2.70 -6.93 -3.97
CA TYR A 86 -3.96 -6.52 -3.38
C TYR A 86 -5.10 -7.47 -3.74
N HIS A 87 -6.05 -7.53 -2.83
CA HIS A 87 -7.28 -8.27 -2.93
C HIS A 87 -8.44 -7.30 -3.07
N PHE A 88 -9.24 -7.43 -4.11
CA PHE A 88 -10.46 -6.65 -4.29
C PHE A 88 -11.63 -7.39 -3.63
N ALA A 89 -12.19 -6.80 -2.57
CA ALA A 89 -13.29 -7.37 -1.81
C ALA A 89 -14.63 -7.24 -2.55
N THR A 90 -15.47 -8.26 -2.43
CA THR A 90 -16.83 -8.26 -3.02
C THR A 90 -17.94 -8.02 -2.01
N LEU A 91 -17.67 -8.21 -0.71
CA LEU A 91 -18.64 -8.01 0.37
C LEU A 91 -19.96 -8.74 0.14
N SER A 92 -19.94 -10.01 -0.26
CA SER A 92 -21.17 -10.76 -0.49
C SER A 92 -21.94 -11.01 0.82
N GLY A 93 -23.26 -10.76 0.82
CA GLY A 93 -24.00 -10.39 2.02
C GLY A 93 -24.75 -11.48 2.77
N THR A 94 -24.67 -12.77 2.41
CA THR A 94 -25.53 -13.79 3.08
C THR A 94 -24.95 -14.31 4.41
N ASN A 95 -23.63 -14.33 4.55
CA ASN A 95 -22.95 -14.72 5.78
C ASN A 95 -21.61 -13.97 5.85
N ILE A 96 -21.60 -12.84 6.53
CA ILE A 96 -20.47 -11.90 6.62
C ILE A 96 -19.16 -12.57 7.04
N VAL A 97 -19.20 -13.40 8.08
CA VAL A 97 -18.01 -14.07 8.62
C VAL A 97 -17.50 -15.15 7.66
N ALA A 98 -18.40 -15.94 7.08
CA ALA A 98 -18.01 -16.98 6.13
C ALA A 98 -17.42 -16.37 4.85
N ASP A 99 -18.02 -15.32 4.33
CA ASP A 99 -17.58 -14.59 3.15
C ASP A 99 -16.19 -13.98 3.33
N ALA A 100 -16.00 -13.14 4.36
CA ALA A 100 -14.71 -12.55 4.69
C ALA A 100 -13.62 -13.61 4.93
N THR A 101 -13.99 -14.74 5.55
CA THR A 101 -13.07 -15.87 5.78
C THR A 101 -12.66 -16.53 4.46
N ALA A 102 -13.61 -16.73 3.55
CA ALA A 102 -13.35 -17.34 2.24
C ALA A 102 -12.45 -16.44 1.38
N GLU A 103 -12.74 -15.12 1.31
CA GLU A 103 -11.93 -14.17 0.57
C GLU A 103 -10.50 -14.07 1.12
N ALA A 104 -10.33 -14.00 2.44
CA ALA A 104 -9.02 -13.95 3.08
C ALA A 104 -8.18 -15.22 2.80
N LYS A 105 -8.79 -16.39 2.90
CA LYS A 105 -8.12 -17.68 2.60
C LYS A 105 -7.76 -17.79 1.12
N ALA A 106 -8.64 -17.37 0.22
CA ALA A 106 -8.38 -17.36 -1.22
C ALA A 106 -7.20 -16.45 -1.55
N PHE A 107 -7.16 -15.24 -0.99
CA PHE A 107 -6.07 -14.30 -1.19
C PHE A 107 -4.73 -14.86 -0.69
N ASP A 108 -4.67 -15.37 0.53
CA ASP A 108 -3.45 -15.96 1.07
C ASP A 108 -2.98 -17.19 0.26
N ALA A 109 -3.91 -18.07 -0.13
CA ALA A 109 -3.58 -19.26 -0.92
C ALA A 109 -2.95 -18.88 -2.27
N VAL A 110 -3.50 -17.88 -2.96
CA VAL A 110 -2.95 -17.40 -4.22
C VAL A 110 -1.59 -16.72 -4.01
N MET A 111 -1.45 -15.86 -3.00
CA MET A 111 -0.15 -15.22 -2.70
C MET A 111 0.98 -16.23 -2.43
N ARG A 112 0.67 -17.39 -1.84
CA ARG A 112 1.69 -18.44 -1.55
C ARG A 112 2.29 -19.07 -2.79
N ILE A 113 1.57 -19.07 -3.92
CA ILE A 113 2.04 -19.64 -5.19
C ILE A 113 2.55 -18.59 -6.17
N MET A 114 2.41 -17.30 -5.83
CA MET A 114 2.91 -16.20 -6.63
C MET A 114 4.41 -15.93 -6.39
N PRO A 115 5.10 -15.22 -7.30
CA PRO A 115 6.44 -14.73 -7.04
C PRO A 115 6.53 -13.97 -5.71
N PRO A 116 7.64 -14.09 -4.96
CA PRO A 116 7.76 -13.50 -3.64
C PRO A 116 7.70 -11.97 -3.71
N CYS A 117 6.71 -11.39 -3.04
CA CYS A 117 6.56 -9.94 -2.89
C CYS A 117 7.28 -9.42 -1.64
N ARG A 118 7.58 -8.12 -1.62
CA ARG A 118 8.32 -7.44 -0.55
C ARG A 118 7.50 -6.41 0.21
N LEU A 119 6.34 -6.03 -0.31
CA LEU A 119 5.45 -5.08 0.33
C LEU A 119 4.30 -5.80 1.03
N MET A 120 3.77 -5.18 2.07
CA MET A 120 2.61 -5.73 2.78
C MET A 120 1.43 -5.90 1.84
N PRO A 121 0.64 -6.98 1.97
CA PRO A 121 -0.57 -7.16 1.19
C PRO A 121 -1.61 -6.08 1.52
N ALA A 122 -2.46 -5.75 0.55
CA ALA A 122 -3.52 -4.77 0.73
C ALA A 122 -4.91 -5.40 0.54
N LEU A 123 -5.83 -5.01 1.41
CA LEU A 123 -7.27 -5.22 1.25
C LEU A 123 -7.86 -3.99 0.57
N ASP A 124 -8.39 -4.17 -0.61
CA ASP A 124 -9.06 -3.14 -1.40
C ASP A 124 -10.58 -3.27 -1.22
N ILE A 125 -11.20 -2.24 -0.63
CA ILE A 125 -12.61 -2.21 -0.32
C ILE A 125 -13.23 -0.89 -0.79
N GLU A 126 -13.98 -0.94 -1.89
CA GLU A 126 -14.47 0.25 -2.57
C GLU A 126 -15.94 0.20 -2.96
N THR A 127 -16.56 -0.98 -2.90
CA THR A 127 -17.95 -1.21 -3.31
C THR A 127 -18.75 -1.88 -2.21
N ASN A 128 -20.06 -1.62 -2.19
CA ASN A 128 -21.02 -2.23 -1.28
C ASN A 128 -22.29 -2.57 -2.07
N GLU A 129 -22.16 -3.44 -3.08
CA GLU A 129 -23.26 -3.80 -3.99
C GLU A 129 -24.37 -4.58 -3.28
N HIS A 130 -24.05 -5.26 -2.19
CA HIS A 130 -25.00 -6.04 -1.38
C HIS A 130 -25.62 -5.23 -0.23
N HIS A 131 -25.38 -3.90 -0.20
CA HIS A 131 -25.99 -2.98 0.76
C HIS A 131 -25.80 -3.37 2.23
N LEU A 132 -24.61 -3.87 2.57
CA LEU A 132 -24.25 -4.16 3.95
C LEU A 132 -24.31 -2.89 4.80
N SER A 133 -24.80 -3.02 6.01
CA SER A 133 -24.76 -1.94 6.99
C SER A 133 -23.32 -1.62 7.44
N PRO A 134 -23.06 -0.43 7.99
CA PRO A 134 -21.74 -0.08 8.51
C PRO A 134 -21.17 -1.07 9.52
N MET A 135 -22.01 -1.66 10.36
CA MET A 135 -21.58 -2.67 11.33
C MET A 135 -21.22 -4.00 10.67
N GLU A 136 -21.92 -4.39 9.62
CA GLU A 136 -21.59 -5.60 8.84
C GLU A 136 -20.29 -5.44 8.07
N ILE A 137 -20.04 -4.27 7.48
CA ILE A 137 -18.76 -3.98 6.81
C ILE A 137 -17.62 -3.95 7.84
N GLN A 138 -17.82 -3.36 9.01
CA GLN A 138 -16.81 -3.42 10.09
C GLN A 138 -16.53 -4.86 10.51
N LEU A 139 -17.56 -5.69 10.66
CA LEU A 139 -17.41 -7.11 10.99
C LEU A 139 -16.66 -7.86 9.89
N TRP A 140 -17.00 -7.59 8.62
CA TRP A 140 -16.35 -8.20 7.47
C TRP A 140 -14.84 -7.88 7.45
N ILE A 141 -14.46 -6.60 7.53
CA ILE A 141 -13.06 -6.17 7.56
C ILE A 141 -12.33 -6.80 8.75
N SER A 142 -12.93 -6.75 9.94
CA SER A 142 -12.32 -7.32 11.15
C SER A 142 -12.08 -8.83 11.01
N THR A 143 -13.02 -9.55 10.40
CA THR A 143 -12.90 -10.98 10.14
C THR A 143 -11.80 -11.27 9.13
N PHE A 144 -11.77 -10.55 8.00
CA PHE A 144 -10.73 -10.71 6.98
C PHE A 144 -9.33 -10.51 7.58
N LEU A 145 -9.12 -9.42 8.31
CA LEU A 145 -7.85 -9.12 8.95
C LEU A 145 -7.45 -10.17 9.99
N SER A 146 -8.39 -10.65 10.79
CA SER A 146 -8.16 -11.70 11.78
C SER A 146 -7.73 -13.02 11.13
N VAL A 147 -8.40 -13.41 10.06
CA VAL A 147 -8.04 -14.63 9.29
C VAL A 147 -6.67 -14.47 8.67
N MET A 148 -6.37 -13.35 7.99
CA MET A 148 -5.05 -13.09 7.42
C MET A 148 -3.96 -13.15 8.48
N HIS A 149 -4.22 -12.56 9.65
CA HIS A 149 -3.29 -12.63 10.78
C HIS A 149 -3.06 -14.06 11.25
N SER A 150 -4.11 -14.88 11.38
CA SER A 150 -4.00 -16.31 11.74
C SER A 150 -3.20 -17.13 10.73
N LEU A 151 -3.19 -16.71 9.45
CA LEU A 151 -2.40 -17.30 8.36
C LEU A 151 -0.94 -16.79 8.31
N GLY A 152 -0.56 -15.92 9.26
CA GLY A 152 0.81 -15.40 9.41
C GLY A 152 1.05 -14.04 8.72
N ARG A 153 0.02 -13.42 8.13
CA ARG A 153 0.12 -12.09 7.50
C ARG A 153 -0.12 -11.01 8.55
N LYS A 154 0.93 -10.54 9.20
CA LYS A 154 0.82 -9.62 10.35
C LYS A 154 0.46 -8.20 9.98
N ASN A 155 0.89 -7.76 8.81
CA ASN A 155 0.69 -6.39 8.34
C ASN A 155 -0.16 -6.42 7.08
N ILE A 156 -1.35 -5.85 7.14
CA ILE A 156 -2.27 -5.69 6.02
C ILE A 156 -2.59 -4.21 5.89
N MET A 157 -2.49 -3.67 4.69
CA MET A 157 -2.89 -2.29 4.39
C MET A 157 -4.35 -2.28 3.93
N LEU A 158 -5.09 -1.25 4.31
CA LEU A 158 -6.43 -1.02 3.78
C LEU A 158 -6.36 -0.02 2.63
N HIS A 159 -6.85 -0.39 1.44
CA HIS A 159 -7.07 0.52 0.34
C HIS A 159 -8.53 0.90 0.24
N SER A 160 -8.82 2.19 0.16
CA SER A 160 -10.17 2.71 -0.08
C SER A 160 -10.21 4.21 -0.33
N LYS A 161 -11.40 4.70 -0.71
CA LYS A 161 -11.75 6.11 -0.85
C LYS A 161 -12.32 6.67 0.45
N ARG A 162 -11.99 7.95 0.76
CA ARG A 162 -12.58 8.63 1.90
C ARG A 162 -14.12 8.55 1.90
N ALA A 163 -14.74 8.84 0.76
CA ALA A 163 -16.20 8.83 0.66
C ALA A 163 -16.80 7.46 1.01
N PHE A 164 -16.14 6.37 0.60
CA PHE A 164 -16.58 5.02 0.97
C PHE A 164 -16.44 4.79 2.48
N LEU A 165 -15.28 5.06 3.05
CA LEU A 165 -15.01 4.80 4.46
C LEU A 165 -15.88 5.64 5.39
N ASP A 166 -16.05 6.94 5.10
CA ASP A 166 -16.88 7.85 5.90
C ASP A 166 -18.38 7.50 5.83
N THR A 167 -18.83 6.87 4.74
CA THR A 167 -20.21 6.46 4.56
C THR A 167 -20.50 5.07 5.11
N HIS A 168 -19.55 4.15 4.97
CA HIS A 168 -19.77 2.72 5.19
C HIS A 168 -19.07 2.16 6.45
N LEU A 169 -18.41 2.99 7.24
CA LEU A 169 -17.90 2.58 8.55
C LEU A 169 -18.54 3.39 9.67
N PRO A 170 -18.72 2.80 10.85
CA PRO A 170 -19.07 3.58 12.04
C PRO A 170 -18.01 4.63 12.33
N ALA A 171 -18.40 5.80 12.84
CA ALA A 171 -17.46 6.89 13.12
C ALA A 171 -16.36 6.52 14.14
N ASN A 172 -16.61 5.53 14.99
CA ASN A 172 -15.68 5.02 16.00
C ASN A 172 -15.10 3.64 15.66
N HIS A 173 -14.99 3.29 14.37
CA HIS A 173 -14.41 2.03 13.93
C HIS A 173 -12.96 1.85 14.44
N PRO A 174 -12.45 0.60 14.62
CA PRO A 174 -11.16 0.35 15.24
C PRO A 174 -9.95 0.41 14.27
N PHE A 175 -10.15 0.81 13.00
CA PHE A 175 -9.15 0.62 11.95
C PHE A 175 -8.14 1.76 11.80
N GLY A 176 -8.23 2.85 12.56
CA GLY A 176 -7.40 4.05 12.41
C GLY A 176 -5.88 3.84 12.53
N ASN A 177 -5.44 2.72 13.11
CA ASN A 177 -4.03 2.33 13.20
C ASN A 177 -3.57 1.40 12.08
N ILE A 178 -4.48 0.93 11.22
CA ILE A 178 -4.12 0.11 10.06
C ILE A 178 -3.48 1.01 9.01
N PRO A 179 -2.36 0.61 8.39
CA PRO A 179 -1.78 1.35 7.28
C PRO A 179 -2.83 1.62 6.20
N LEU A 180 -2.97 2.89 5.79
CA LEU A 180 -3.97 3.31 4.83
C LEU A 180 -3.31 3.60 3.47
N TRP A 181 -3.78 2.93 2.43
CA TRP A 181 -3.58 3.32 1.04
C TRP A 181 -4.83 4.07 0.59
N HIS A 182 -4.73 5.39 0.65
CA HIS A 182 -5.87 6.27 0.46
C HIS A 182 -6.00 6.72 -0.99
N SER A 183 -7.17 6.54 -1.59
CA SER A 183 -7.42 7.09 -2.93
C SER A 183 -8.24 8.39 -2.84
N GLN A 184 -7.66 9.45 -3.38
CA GLN A 184 -8.33 10.73 -3.58
C GLN A 184 -7.68 11.52 -4.71
N TYR A 185 -8.45 11.82 -5.74
CA TYR A 185 -8.00 12.58 -6.90
C TYR A 185 -8.33 14.06 -6.69
N THR A 186 -7.34 14.86 -6.34
CA THR A 186 -7.50 16.28 -5.98
C THR A 186 -6.31 17.09 -6.44
N ALA A 187 -6.54 18.38 -6.75
CA ALA A 187 -5.48 19.35 -7.02
C ALA A 187 -4.75 19.81 -5.76
N SER A 188 -5.23 19.45 -4.57
CA SER A 188 -4.54 19.75 -3.30
C SER A 188 -3.21 19.03 -3.21
N THR A 189 -2.26 19.59 -2.47
CA THR A 189 -0.95 18.98 -2.20
C THR A 189 -1.05 17.82 -1.20
N THR A 190 -2.14 17.74 -0.44
CA THR A 190 -2.42 16.70 0.55
C THR A 190 -3.88 16.25 0.45
N PRO A 191 -4.17 14.94 0.62
CA PRO A 191 -5.54 14.46 0.62
C PRO A 191 -6.23 14.76 1.95
N LEU A 192 -7.55 14.82 1.91
CA LEU A 192 -8.40 14.83 3.11
C LEU A 192 -8.56 13.38 3.59
N LEU A 193 -8.15 13.10 4.82
CA LEU A 193 -8.22 11.76 5.38
C LEU A 193 -9.65 11.36 5.75
N PRO A 194 -9.97 10.06 5.68
CA PRO A 194 -11.23 9.56 6.20
C PRO A 194 -11.25 9.57 7.74
N ASN A 195 -12.45 9.52 8.31
CA ASN A 195 -12.65 9.44 9.76
C ASN A 195 -11.83 8.29 10.35
N GLY A 196 -11.27 8.50 11.54
CA GLY A 196 -10.48 7.50 12.28
C GLY A 196 -8.99 7.49 11.92
N TRP A 197 -8.57 7.93 10.74
CA TRP A 197 -7.15 8.01 10.36
C TRP A 197 -6.59 9.44 10.51
N ASN A 198 -5.36 9.53 11.00
CA ASN A 198 -4.61 10.79 11.10
C ASN A 198 -3.42 10.88 10.12
N LYS A 199 -3.19 9.80 9.36
CA LYS A 199 -2.14 9.71 8.33
C LYS A 199 -2.50 8.65 7.29
N TYR A 200 -1.91 8.77 6.10
CA TYR A 200 -1.88 7.72 5.10
C TYR A 200 -0.48 7.11 5.00
N THR A 201 -0.39 5.89 4.49
CA THR A 201 0.86 5.22 4.14
C THR A 201 1.15 5.43 2.65
N ILE A 202 0.14 5.28 1.81
CA ILE A 202 0.19 5.55 0.37
C ILE A 202 -0.98 6.44 0.02
N TRP A 203 -0.76 7.38 -0.89
CA TRP A 203 -1.83 8.16 -1.52
C TRP A 203 -1.89 7.87 -3.02
N GLN A 204 -2.97 7.23 -3.48
CA GLN A 204 -3.33 7.11 -4.88
C GLN A 204 -3.97 8.44 -5.31
N PHE A 205 -3.21 9.21 -6.07
CA PHE A 205 -3.56 10.59 -6.40
C PHE A 205 -4.13 10.77 -7.81
N SER A 206 -4.09 9.73 -8.65
CA SER A 206 -4.61 9.76 -10.03
C SER A 206 -5.01 8.35 -10.48
N GLU A 207 -6.10 8.27 -11.25
CA GLU A 207 -6.56 7.07 -11.99
C GLU A 207 -6.33 7.21 -13.51
N THR A 208 -5.75 8.32 -13.94
CA THR A 208 -5.56 8.65 -15.37
C THR A 208 -4.10 8.87 -15.73
N GLY A 209 -3.19 8.38 -14.90
CA GLY A 209 -1.74 8.51 -15.12
C GLY A 209 -1.29 7.90 -16.44
N LYS A 210 -0.23 8.46 -17.00
CA LYS A 210 0.45 7.92 -18.19
C LYS A 210 1.86 7.50 -17.79
N VAL A 211 2.13 6.22 -17.98
CA VAL A 211 3.41 5.61 -17.64
C VAL A 211 3.93 4.90 -18.88
N ASP A 212 5.13 5.25 -19.30
CA ASP A 212 5.75 4.59 -20.44
C ASP A 212 5.88 3.10 -20.18
N GLY A 213 5.37 2.30 -21.09
CA GLY A 213 5.31 0.84 -20.94
C GLY A 213 3.93 0.30 -20.55
N ILE A 214 2.96 1.18 -20.25
CA ILE A 214 1.55 0.82 -20.01
C ILE A 214 0.69 1.45 -21.11
N GLY A 215 -0.07 0.62 -21.84
CA GLY A 215 -0.86 1.06 -22.99
C GLY A 215 -2.18 1.76 -22.62
N THR A 216 -2.61 1.67 -21.37
CA THR A 216 -3.84 2.25 -20.83
C THR A 216 -3.56 3.43 -19.90
N ASN A 217 -4.59 4.00 -19.29
CA ASN A 217 -4.42 4.77 -18.07
C ASN A 217 -3.92 3.84 -16.94
N CYS A 218 -3.20 4.43 -16.01
CA CYS A 218 -2.65 3.72 -14.88
C CYS A 218 -2.88 4.52 -13.60
N ASP A 219 -3.22 3.82 -12.55
CA ASP A 219 -3.36 4.42 -11.23
C ASP A 219 -1.97 4.76 -10.68
N MET A 220 -1.85 6.00 -10.22
CA MET A 220 -0.59 6.56 -9.73
C MET A 220 -0.70 6.83 -8.24
N SER A 221 0.28 6.32 -7.53
CA SER A 221 0.40 6.47 -6.09
C SER A 221 1.69 7.16 -5.68
N ARG A 222 1.69 7.80 -4.51
CA ARG A 222 2.91 8.31 -3.88
C ARG A 222 2.98 7.93 -2.41
N SER A 223 4.20 7.79 -1.92
CA SER A 223 4.52 7.50 -0.53
C SER A 223 5.86 8.13 -0.17
N THR A 224 6.38 7.87 1.01
CA THR A 224 7.75 8.18 1.39
C THR A 224 8.65 6.96 1.26
N SER A 225 9.95 7.17 1.13
CA SER A 225 10.93 6.08 0.99
C SER A 225 10.88 5.07 2.15
N ASP A 226 10.46 5.50 3.34
CA ASP A 226 10.34 4.66 4.53
C ASP A 226 9.30 3.54 4.36
N PHE A 227 8.29 3.77 3.52
CA PHE A 227 7.31 2.74 3.18
C PHE A 227 7.97 1.47 2.65
N LEU A 228 9.02 1.59 1.84
CA LEU A 228 9.72 0.44 1.27
C LEU A 228 10.51 -0.39 2.31
N ALA A 229 10.68 0.12 3.50
CA ALA A 229 11.30 -0.59 4.63
C ALA A 229 10.30 -1.29 5.54
N LEU A 230 9.00 -1.01 5.39
CA LEU A 230 7.97 -1.67 6.17
C LEU A 230 7.90 -3.16 5.81
N PRO A 231 7.78 -4.05 6.80
CA PRO A 231 7.71 -5.49 6.55
C PRO A 231 6.37 -5.86 5.88
N GLY A 232 6.47 -6.67 4.84
CA GLY A 232 5.34 -7.30 4.17
C GLY A 232 4.86 -8.57 4.87
#